data_f81e56c9f4a9f143ef9ed620566f9f7b
#
_entry.id   f81e56c9f4a9f143ef9ed620566f9f7b
#
_cell.length_a   1.000
_cell.length_b   1.000
_cell.length_c   1.000
_cell.angle_alpha   90.00
_cell.angle_beta   90.00
_cell.angle_gamma   90.00
#
_symmetry.space_group_name_H-M   'P 1'
#
loop_
_entity.id
_entity.type
_entity.pdbx_description
1 polymer ?
#
loop_
_entity_poly.entity_id
_entity_poly.type
_entity_poly.pdbx_seq_one_letter_code
_entity_poly.pdbx_strand_id
1 'polypeptide(L)'
;MGETPEESLREVAADLNALAIGLVRYLLSDRQDMSLTTASALSRLEQEGPIRLTVLAAAEGLAQPSMTALVQRLEEQGLASRVTHPEDGRVRLVAITDAGRALLAERRHAERARVAGLMTALSEQDVRALGEAMRTALPIVQRMMQAAPRSGDPGGGPAS
;
A
#
# COMPACT_ATOMS: atom_id res chain seq x y z
N MET A 1 20.27 12.56 -31.87
CA MET A 1 19.69 11.21 -31.97
C MET A 1 18.68 11.20 -30.82
N GLY A 2 17.39 11.37 -31.13
CA GLY A 2 16.36 11.50 -30.10
C GLY A 2 16.04 10.14 -29.49
N GLU A 3 15.94 10.09 -28.16
CA GLU A 3 15.45 8.92 -27.43
C GLU A 3 14.11 8.50 -27.99
N THR A 4 13.94 7.20 -28.19
CA THR A 4 12.66 6.68 -28.60
C THR A 4 11.68 6.67 -27.40
N PRO A 5 10.36 6.79 -27.62
CA PRO A 5 9.39 6.74 -26.54
C PRO A 5 9.50 5.46 -25.68
N GLU A 6 9.95 4.35 -26.29
CA GLU A 6 10.18 3.09 -25.58
C GLU A 6 11.43 3.12 -24.66
N GLU A 7 12.51 3.79 -25.08
CA GLU A 7 13.71 3.96 -24.26
C GLU A 7 13.41 4.82 -23.03
N SER A 8 12.73 5.96 -23.23
CA SER A 8 12.29 6.82 -22.13
C SER A 8 11.37 6.09 -21.14
N LEU A 9 10.46 5.25 -21.62
CA LEU A 9 9.59 4.45 -20.75
C LEU A 9 10.38 3.47 -19.89
N ARG A 10 11.38 2.80 -20.46
CA ARG A 10 12.23 1.83 -19.74
C ARG A 10 13.09 2.51 -18.67
N GLU A 11 13.66 3.67 -18.97
CA GLU A 11 14.46 4.44 -18.02
C GLU A 11 13.62 4.89 -16.82
N VAL A 12 12.46 5.52 -17.08
CA VAL A 12 11.54 5.94 -16.00
C VAL A 12 11.08 4.75 -15.15
N ALA A 13 10.80 3.60 -15.78
CA ALA A 13 10.42 2.39 -15.06
C ALA A 13 11.56 1.86 -14.18
N ALA A 14 12.81 1.91 -14.68
CA ALA A 14 13.99 1.51 -13.91
C ALA A 14 14.22 2.42 -12.70
N ASP A 15 14.11 3.73 -12.88
CA ASP A 15 14.28 4.72 -11.81
C ASP A 15 13.21 4.59 -10.74
N LEU A 16 11.94 4.45 -11.14
CA LEU A 16 10.84 4.21 -10.20
C LEU A 16 11.04 2.91 -9.41
N ASN A 17 11.49 1.84 -10.06
CA ASN A 17 11.78 0.57 -9.41
C ASN A 17 12.94 0.68 -8.41
N ALA A 18 14.04 1.32 -8.81
CA ALA A 18 15.21 1.52 -7.96
C ALA A 18 14.85 2.36 -6.71
N LEU A 19 14.10 3.45 -6.89
CA LEU A 19 13.61 4.31 -5.81
C LEU A 19 12.69 3.53 -4.86
N ALA A 20 11.73 2.77 -5.39
CA ALA A 20 10.81 1.96 -4.60
C ALA A 20 11.55 0.90 -3.77
N ILE A 21 12.47 0.14 -4.39
CA ILE A 21 13.27 -0.87 -3.69
C ILE A 21 14.13 -0.23 -2.60
N GLY A 22 14.80 0.89 -2.91
CA GLY A 22 15.66 1.60 -1.96
C GLY A 22 14.88 2.06 -0.71
N LEU A 23 13.76 2.71 -0.92
CA LEU A 23 12.89 3.19 0.17
C LEU A 23 12.31 2.03 0.99
N VAL A 24 11.79 1.00 0.33
CA VAL A 24 11.25 -0.17 1.03
C VAL A 24 12.32 -0.85 1.88
N ARG A 25 13.50 -1.09 1.33
CA ARG A 25 14.62 -1.67 2.10
C ARG A 25 14.99 -0.84 3.31
N TYR A 26 15.07 0.48 3.16
CA TYR A 26 15.36 1.39 4.26
C TYR A 26 14.27 1.35 5.34
N LEU A 27 13.01 1.44 4.94
CA LEU A 27 11.89 1.42 5.89
C LEU A 27 11.74 0.06 6.59
N LEU A 28 12.14 -1.04 5.94
CA LEU A 28 12.10 -2.39 6.51
C LEU A 28 13.33 -2.75 7.35
N SER A 29 14.41 -1.99 7.28
CA SER A 29 15.63 -2.31 8.02
C SER A 29 15.44 -2.23 9.55
N ASP A 30 14.42 -1.53 10.00
CA ASP A 30 14.06 -1.36 11.41
C ASP A 30 12.67 -1.98 11.67
N ARG A 31 12.65 -3.31 11.71
CA ARG A 31 11.42 -4.08 11.95
C ARG A 31 11.11 -4.13 13.44
N GLN A 32 10.32 -3.20 13.96
CA GLN A 32 9.93 -3.34 15.35
C GLN A 32 8.51 -3.85 15.58
N ASP A 33 7.46 -3.48 14.81
CA ASP A 33 6.11 -3.76 15.33
C ASP A 33 5.06 -4.32 14.36
N MET A 34 5.22 -4.22 13.05
CA MET A 34 4.18 -4.66 12.11
C MET A 34 4.74 -5.10 10.75
N SER A 35 4.31 -6.26 10.25
CA SER A 35 4.69 -6.71 8.90
C SER A 35 4.08 -5.82 7.82
N LEU A 36 4.73 -5.78 6.64
CA LEU A 36 4.18 -5.07 5.47
C LEU A 36 2.77 -5.56 5.11
N THR A 37 2.56 -6.88 5.14
CA THR A 37 1.27 -7.49 4.85
C THR A 37 0.18 -7.03 5.83
N THR A 38 0.52 -6.93 7.11
CA THR A 38 -0.39 -6.43 8.15
C THR A 38 -0.75 -4.96 7.88
N ALA A 39 0.26 -4.14 7.60
CA ALA A 39 0.05 -2.72 7.30
C ALA A 39 -0.76 -2.52 6.01
N SER A 40 -0.50 -3.31 4.97
CA SER A 40 -1.24 -3.28 3.71
C SER A 40 -2.71 -3.66 3.93
N ALA A 41 -2.98 -4.77 4.63
CA ALA A 41 -4.34 -5.21 4.93
C ALA A 41 -5.13 -4.16 5.72
N LEU A 42 -4.55 -3.59 6.78
CA LEU A 42 -5.19 -2.52 7.56
C LEU A 42 -5.41 -1.26 6.72
N SER A 43 -4.44 -0.86 5.88
CA SER A 43 -4.57 0.30 4.99
C SER A 43 -5.70 0.11 3.98
N ARG A 44 -5.87 -1.09 3.45
CA ARG A 44 -6.97 -1.42 2.55
C ARG A 44 -8.32 -1.34 3.25
N LEU A 45 -8.42 -1.92 4.45
CA LEU A 45 -9.63 -1.82 5.27
C LEU A 45 -9.99 -0.37 5.64
N GLU A 46 -9.00 0.49 5.79
CA GLU A 46 -9.21 1.93 6.02
C GLU A 46 -9.75 2.65 4.77
N GLN A 47 -9.22 2.31 3.59
CA GLN A 47 -9.56 2.98 2.32
C GLN A 47 -10.88 2.50 1.71
N GLU A 48 -11.11 1.19 1.73
CA GLU A 48 -12.26 0.56 1.07
C GLU A 48 -13.45 0.35 2.03
N GLY A 49 -13.21 0.49 3.35
CA GLY A 49 -14.20 0.18 4.38
C GLY A 49 -14.30 -1.33 4.65
N PRO A 50 -15.43 -1.77 5.23
CA PRO A 50 -15.65 -3.18 5.52
C PRO A 50 -15.75 -4.02 4.25
N ILE A 51 -14.88 -5.03 4.08
CA ILE A 51 -14.86 -5.91 2.92
C ILE A 51 -14.86 -7.38 3.31
N ARG A 52 -15.24 -8.25 2.37
CA ARG A 52 -15.19 -9.71 2.58
C ARG A 52 -13.75 -10.18 2.72
N LEU A 53 -13.53 -11.17 3.60
CA LEU A 53 -12.21 -11.77 3.80
C LEU A 53 -11.61 -12.31 2.50
N THR A 54 -12.43 -12.90 1.63
CA THR A 54 -11.99 -13.40 0.31
C THR A 54 -11.51 -12.29 -0.62
N VAL A 55 -12.15 -11.12 -0.57
CA VAL A 55 -11.75 -9.94 -1.34
C VAL A 55 -10.42 -9.40 -0.80
N LEU A 56 -10.29 -9.31 0.53
CA LEU A 56 -9.05 -8.90 1.17
C LEU A 56 -7.89 -9.85 0.82
N ALA A 57 -8.12 -11.17 0.86
CA ALA A 57 -7.12 -12.18 0.51
C ALA A 57 -6.64 -12.03 -0.94
N ALA A 58 -7.58 -11.90 -1.88
CA ALA A 58 -7.27 -11.72 -3.30
C ALA A 58 -6.48 -10.43 -3.55
N ALA A 59 -6.91 -9.34 -2.92
CA ALA A 59 -6.27 -8.03 -3.08
C ALA A 59 -4.83 -7.99 -2.52
N GLU A 60 -4.55 -8.75 -1.46
CA GLU A 60 -3.20 -8.87 -0.87
C GLU A 60 -2.37 -10.02 -1.49
N GLY A 61 -2.90 -10.74 -2.47
CA GLY A 61 -2.21 -11.88 -3.09
C GLY A 61 -1.94 -13.04 -2.13
N LEU A 62 -2.78 -13.20 -1.10
CA LEU A 62 -2.63 -14.23 -0.08
C LEU A 62 -3.64 -15.36 -0.26
N ALA A 63 -3.22 -16.59 0.08
CA ALA A 63 -4.15 -17.69 0.24
C ALA A 63 -5.15 -17.42 1.37
N GLN A 64 -6.40 -17.82 1.19
CA GLN A 64 -7.48 -17.57 2.15
C GLN A 64 -7.16 -18.05 3.59
N PRO A 65 -6.51 -19.22 3.82
CA PRO A 65 -6.11 -19.63 5.17
C PRO A 65 -5.13 -18.65 5.83
N SER A 66 -4.15 -18.14 5.07
CA SER A 66 -3.18 -17.17 5.56
C SER A 66 -3.84 -15.84 5.94
N MET A 67 -4.78 -15.37 5.11
CA MET A 67 -5.56 -14.17 5.40
C MET A 67 -6.46 -14.36 6.61
N THR A 68 -7.06 -15.54 6.76
CA THR A 68 -7.88 -15.89 7.95
C THR A 68 -7.05 -15.80 9.22
N ALA A 69 -5.85 -16.38 9.23
CA ALA A 69 -4.94 -16.32 10.38
C ALA A 69 -4.45 -14.89 10.66
N LEU A 70 -4.22 -14.08 9.61
CA LEU A 70 -3.86 -12.66 9.76
C LEU A 70 -5.00 -11.88 10.41
N VAL A 71 -6.22 -11.99 9.89
CA VAL A 71 -7.40 -11.27 10.40
C VAL A 71 -7.69 -11.69 11.85
N GLN A 72 -7.58 -12.97 12.17
CA GLN A 72 -7.77 -13.45 13.53
C GLN A 72 -6.79 -12.77 14.51
N ARG A 73 -5.51 -12.68 14.16
CA ARG A 73 -4.51 -11.95 14.98
C ARG A 73 -4.84 -10.47 15.12
N LEU A 74 -5.34 -9.84 14.06
CA LEU A 74 -5.77 -8.44 14.12
C LEU A 74 -6.99 -8.25 15.02
N GLU A 75 -7.93 -9.21 15.04
CA GLU A 75 -9.07 -9.21 15.95
C GLU A 75 -8.60 -9.39 17.40
N GLU A 76 -7.70 -10.33 17.67
CA GLU A 76 -7.11 -10.57 19.01
C GLU A 76 -6.37 -9.33 19.55
N GLN A 77 -5.75 -8.54 18.65
CA GLN A 77 -5.09 -7.28 18.97
C GLN A 77 -6.06 -6.08 19.04
N GLY A 78 -7.33 -6.28 18.72
CA GLY A 78 -8.32 -5.21 18.66
C GLY A 78 -8.16 -4.23 17.49
N LEU A 79 -7.36 -4.57 16.47
CA LEU A 79 -7.05 -3.70 15.32
C LEU A 79 -8.05 -3.84 14.17
N ALA A 80 -8.72 -4.99 14.09
CA ALA A 80 -9.80 -5.26 13.17
C ALA A 80 -10.97 -5.92 13.90
N SER A 81 -12.14 -5.94 13.28
CA SER A 81 -13.33 -6.60 13.81
C SER A 81 -14.17 -7.18 12.67
N ARG A 82 -14.97 -8.20 13.00
CA ARG A 82 -15.98 -8.72 12.07
C ARG A 82 -17.29 -7.99 12.28
N VAL A 83 -17.81 -7.45 11.18
CA VAL A 83 -19.11 -6.77 11.15
C VAL A 83 -20.06 -7.51 10.22
N THR A 84 -21.35 -7.38 10.47
CA THR A 84 -22.40 -7.94 9.61
C THR A 84 -22.61 -7.02 8.41
N HIS A 85 -22.78 -7.60 7.22
CA HIS A 85 -23.14 -6.81 6.05
C HIS A 85 -24.51 -6.15 6.26
N PRO A 86 -24.68 -4.85 5.96
CA PRO A 86 -25.93 -4.13 6.27
C PRO A 86 -27.16 -4.70 5.55
N GLU A 87 -26.99 -5.25 4.34
CA GLU A 87 -28.10 -5.77 3.52
C GLU A 87 -28.25 -7.31 3.60
N ASP A 88 -27.23 -8.04 4.09
CA ASP A 88 -27.27 -9.49 4.21
C ASP A 88 -26.61 -9.95 5.53
N GLY A 89 -27.41 -10.19 6.51
CA GLY A 89 -26.98 -10.61 7.84
C GLY A 89 -26.21 -11.94 7.92
N ARG A 90 -26.16 -12.70 6.81
CA ARG A 90 -25.38 -13.95 6.70
C ARG A 90 -23.94 -13.70 6.29
N VAL A 91 -23.67 -12.53 5.72
CA VAL A 91 -22.33 -12.16 5.24
C VAL A 91 -21.56 -11.43 6.34
N ARG A 92 -20.34 -11.90 6.61
CA ARG A 92 -19.41 -11.29 7.54
C ARG A 92 -18.34 -10.51 6.76
N LEU A 93 -18.14 -9.27 7.13
CA LEU A 93 -17.11 -8.38 6.60
C LEU A 93 -16.05 -8.17 7.66
N VAL A 94 -14.82 -7.86 7.22
CA VAL A 94 -13.72 -7.42 8.08
C VAL A 94 -13.65 -5.91 7.99
N ALA A 95 -13.58 -5.24 9.14
CA ALA A 95 -13.47 -3.79 9.26
C ALA A 95 -12.27 -3.43 10.13
N ILE A 96 -11.62 -2.31 9.84
CA ILE A 96 -10.61 -1.73 10.72
C ILE A 96 -11.30 -1.05 11.92
N THR A 97 -10.72 -1.18 13.10
CA THR A 97 -11.16 -0.46 14.31
C THR A 97 -10.50 0.91 14.43
N ASP A 98 -10.95 1.73 15.39
CA ASP A 98 -10.29 3.00 15.68
C ASP A 98 -8.86 2.80 16.21
N ALA A 99 -8.62 1.73 16.98
CA ALA A 99 -7.29 1.34 17.40
C ALA A 99 -6.38 0.97 16.20
N GLY A 100 -6.94 0.25 15.22
CA GLY A 100 -6.24 -0.08 13.97
C GLY A 100 -5.87 1.17 13.16
N ARG A 101 -6.78 2.14 13.06
CA ARG A 101 -6.53 3.43 12.41
C ARG A 101 -5.45 4.23 13.13
N ALA A 102 -5.53 4.29 14.45
CA ALA A 102 -4.53 5.00 15.27
C ALA A 102 -3.13 4.41 15.09
N LEU A 103 -3.01 3.07 15.12
CA LEU A 103 -1.74 2.37 14.89
C LEU A 103 -1.17 2.63 13.48
N LEU A 104 -2.02 2.63 12.43
CA LEU A 104 -1.59 3.00 11.09
C LEU A 104 -1.11 4.44 10.99
N ALA A 105 -1.80 5.37 11.64
CA ALA A 105 -1.43 6.78 11.63
C ALA A 105 -0.08 7.00 12.33
N GLU A 106 0.14 6.37 13.46
CA GLU A 106 1.41 6.39 14.19
C GLU A 106 2.55 5.84 13.34
N ARG A 107 2.34 4.67 12.73
CA ARG A 107 3.32 4.06 11.82
C ARG A 107 3.67 4.99 10.65
N ARG A 108 2.66 5.56 9.96
CA ARG A 108 2.89 6.51 8.86
C ARG A 108 3.67 7.75 9.33
N HIS A 109 3.41 8.21 10.56
CA HIS A 109 4.15 9.32 11.14
C HIS A 109 5.63 8.95 11.36
N ALA A 110 5.90 7.80 11.97
CA ALA A 110 7.25 7.29 12.18
C ALA A 110 8.01 7.07 10.86
N GLU A 111 7.37 6.47 9.85
CA GLU A 111 7.95 6.27 8.52
C GLU A 111 8.32 7.60 7.85
N ARG A 112 7.42 8.60 7.93
CA ARG A 112 7.70 9.95 7.39
C ARG A 112 8.86 10.63 8.13
N ALA A 113 8.92 10.53 9.45
CA ALA A 113 10.00 11.08 10.25
C ALA A 113 11.35 10.42 9.90
N ARG A 114 11.38 9.12 9.67
CA ARG A 114 12.59 8.39 9.23
C ARG A 114 13.05 8.85 7.85
N VAL A 115 12.15 8.99 6.88
CA VAL A 115 12.49 9.50 5.55
C VAL A 115 12.97 10.94 5.63
N ALA A 116 12.32 11.78 6.44
CA ALA A 116 12.76 13.15 6.69
C ALA A 116 14.17 13.20 7.30
N GLY A 117 14.49 12.26 8.22
CA GLY A 117 15.83 12.10 8.77
C GLY A 117 16.92 11.86 7.72
N LEU A 118 16.63 11.08 6.66
CA LEU A 118 17.57 10.92 5.55
C LEU A 118 17.86 12.21 4.81
N MET A 119 16.84 13.08 4.71
CA MET A 119 16.96 14.36 3.97
C MET A 119 17.81 15.38 4.73
N THR A 120 18.11 15.18 6.01
CA THR A 120 18.98 16.10 6.78
C THR A 120 20.44 16.11 6.28
N ALA A 121 20.85 15.08 5.54
CA ALA A 121 22.17 15.02 4.91
C ALA A 121 22.24 15.75 3.54
N LEU A 122 21.12 16.21 3.02
CA LEU A 122 21.04 16.90 1.74
C LEU A 122 21.26 18.41 1.90
N SER A 123 21.74 19.05 0.83
CA SER A 123 21.75 20.53 0.77
C SER A 123 20.30 21.07 0.68
N GLU A 124 20.11 22.32 1.09
CA GLU A 124 18.80 22.97 0.92
C GLU A 124 18.36 23.03 -0.56
N GLN A 125 19.32 23.15 -1.47
CA GLN A 125 19.05 23.16 -2.91
C GLN A 125 18.50 21.81 -3.36
N ASP A 126 19.10 20.69 -2.91
CA ASP A 126 18.65 19.33 -3.25
C ASP A 126 17.26 19.04 -2.65
N VAL A 127 17.01 19.47 -1.41
CA VAL A 127 15.69 19.32 -0.79
C VAL A 127 14.62 20.08 -1.59
N ARG A 128 14.91 21.30 -2.04
CA ARG A 128 13.99 22.08 -2.89
C ARG A 128 13.75 21.38 -4.23
N ALA A 129 14.82 20.96 -4.91
CA ALA A 129 14.74 20.28 -6.20
C ALA A 129 13.94 18.97 -6.09
N LEU A 130 14.22 18.16 -5.06
CA LEU A 130 13.47 16.94 -4.79
C LEU A 130 11.98 17.24 -4.52
N GLY A 131 11.69 18.28 -3.74
CA GLY A 131 10.31 18.69 -3.46
C GLY A 131 9.54 19.11 -4.72
N GLU A 132 10.19 19.80 -5.67
CA GLU A 132 9.60 20.16 -6.95
C GLU A 132 9.35 18.95 -7.84
N ALA A 133 10.34 18.07 -7.94
CA ALA A 133 10.22 16.81 -8.67
C ALA A 133 9.07 15.94 -8.13
N MET A 134 8.96 15.81 -6.80
CA MET A 134 7.90 15.02 -6.17
C MET A 134 6.50 15.63 -6.34
N ARG A 135 6.36 16.95 -6.31
CA ARG A 135 5.08 17.61 -6.60
C ARG A 135 4.56 17.29 -8.00
N THR A 136 5.46 17.13 -8.96
CA THR A 136 5.12 16.77 -10.34
C THR A 136 4.89 15.27 -10.50
N ALA A 137 5.80 14.45 -9.97
CA ALA A 137 5.80 13.01 -10.19
C ALA A 137 4.70 12.28 -9.40
N LEU A 138 4.46 12.65 -8.14
CA LEU A 138 3.57 11.92 -7.24
C LEU A 138 2.13 11.77 -7.78
N PRO A 139 1.46 12.83 -8.29
CA PRO A 139 0.12 12.67 -8.87
C PRO A 139 0.09 11.76 -10.10
N ILE A 140 1.17 11.73 -10.87
CA ILE A 140 1.29 10.86 -12.05
C ILE A 140 1.40 9.40 -11.63
N VAL A 141 2.29 9.11 -10.68
CA VAL A 141 2.48 7.77 -10.12
C VAL A 141 1.19 7.26 -9.45
N GLN A 142 0.49 8.12 -8.71
CA GLN A 142 -0.79 7.77 -8.10
C GLN A 142 -1.84 7.38 -9.14
N ARG A 143 -1.99 8.14 -10.23
CA ARG A 143 -2.89 7.78 -11.34
C ARG A 143 -2.49 6.45 -12.00
N MET A 144 -1.20 6.24 -12.23
CA MET A 144 -0.66 4.99 -12.78
C MET A 144 -1.04 3.79 -11.89
N MET A 145 -0.87 3.91 -10.58
CA MET A 145 -1.21 2.85 -9.63
C MET A 145 -2.73 2.59 -9.55
N GLN A 146 -3.55 3.63 -9.69
CA GLN A 146 -5.01 3.49 -9.73
C GLN A 146 -5.52 2.83 -11.02
N ALA A 147 -4.82 3.02 -12.14
CA ALA A 147 -5.13 2.43 -13.43
C ALA A 147 -4.59 0.99 -13.58
N ALA A 148 -3.71 0.54 -12.69
CA ALA A 148 -3.18 -0.82 -12.72
C ALA A 148 -4.30 -1.85 -12.52
N PRO A 149 -4.35 -2.93 -13.34
CA PRO A 149 -5.33 -4.00 -13.15
C PRO A 149 -5.15 -4.57 -11.74
N ARG A 150 -6.26 -4.67 -11.00
CA ARG A 150 -6.24 -5.26 -9.66
C ARG A 150 -5.92 -6.74 -9.82
N SER A 151 -4.86 -7.22 -9.14
CA SER A 151 -4.51 -8.62 -9.09
C SER A 151 -5.69 -9.40 -8.48
N GLY A 152 -6.52 -10.03 -9.32
CA GLY A 152 -7.71 -10.76 -8.87
C GLY A 152 -8.96 -10.60 -9.73
N ASP A 153 -8.91 -9.78 -10.78
CA ASP A 153 -9.98 -9.80 -11.78
C ASP A 153 -9.69 -10.95 -12.77
N PRO A 154 -10.45 -12.06 -12.74
CA PRO A 154 -10.29 -13.14 -13.71
C PRO A 154 -10.78 -12.60 -15.04
N GLY A 155 -9.83 -12.26 -15.89
CA GLY A 155 -9.98 -11.62 -17.17
C GLY A 155 -11.28 -11.90 -17.90
N GLY A 156 -11.96 -10.84 -18.30
CA GLY A 156 -12.91 -10.88 -19.37
C GLY A 156 -12.20 -11.40 -20.62
N GLY A 157 -12.36 -12.69 -20.91
CA GLY A 157 -11.94 -13.26 -22.16
C GLY A 157 -12.67 -12.56 -23.31
N PRO A 158 -12.04 -12.41 -24.49
CA PRO A 158 -12.70 -11.81 -25.62
C PRO A 158 -13.90 -12.69 -26.01
N ALA A 159 -15.07 -12.09 -26.01
CA ALA A 159 -16.25 -12.69 -26.62
C ALA A 159 -15.97 -12.88 -28.12
N SER A 160 -15.96 -14.12 -28.55
CA SER A 160 -15.96 -14.52 -29.94
C SER A 160 -17.35 -14.35 -30.53
#